data_c9628bb46550536df4a8500b8dff3d8c
#
_entry.id   c9628bb46550536df4a8500b8dff3d8c
#
_cell.length_a   1.000
_cell.length_b   1.000
_cell.length_c   1.000
_cell.angle_alpha   90.00
_cell.angle_beta   90.00
_cell.angle_gamma   90.00
#
_symmetry.space_group_name_H-M   'P 1'
#
loop_
_entity.id
_entity.type
_entity.pdbx_description
1 polymer ?
#
loop_
_entity_poly.entity_id
_entity_poly.type
_entity_poly.pdbx_seq_one_letter_code
_entity_poly.pdbx_strand_id
1 'polypeptide(L)'
;MRGMIEYISGELKEKNPAAAVLDINGIAYRLLIPYSTYEKLPAKGVVSLFTSLIVQGGMQATGELKLYGFISREERQVFQLLCSVTRVGPLLALRILSGSAVNEIKNSIVSENTTFLSRIKGVGLKTAQRIIIEMKDAFKGWELTESIK
;
A
#
# COMPACT_ATOMS: atom_id res chain seq x y z
N MET A 1 -0.55 8.40 -9.57
CA MET A 1 0.05 9.61 -8.97
C MET A 1 1.49 9.31 -8.59
N ARG A 2 2.43 10.14 -9.07
CA ARG A 2 3.84 9.96 -8.73
C ARG A 2 4.18 10.75 -7.49
N GLY A 3 4.76 10.09 -6.50
CA GLY A 3 5.24 10.74 -5.30
C GLY A 3 6.64 11.32 -5.46
N MET A 4 7.08 12.05 -4.46
CA MET A 4 8.40 12.68 -4.42
C MET A 4 9.52 11.65 -4.27
N ILE A 5 9.28 10.60 -3.50
CA ILE A 5 10.25 9.54 -3.23
C ILE A 5 9.77 8.27 -3.91
N GLU A 6 10.50 7.80 -4.91
CA GLU A 6 10.11 6.63 -5.70
C GLU A 6 10.40 5.33 -4.97
N TYR A 7 11.61 5.19 -4.46
CA TYR A 7 12.03 4.05 -3.65
C TYR A 7 13.20 4.47 -2.78
N ILE A 8 13.46 3.70 -1.74
CA ILE A 8 14.67 3.86 -0.95
C ILE A 8 15.38 2.52 -0.81
N SER A 9 16.71 2.55 -0.80
CA SER A 9 17.56 1.38 -0.58
C SER A 9 18.48 1.65 0.59
N GLY A 10 18.53 0.75 1.53
CA GLY A 10 19.37 0.93 2.71
C GLY A 10 19.49 -0.35 3.51
N GLU A 11 20.29 -0.27 4.57
CA GLU A 11 20.48 -1.39 5.47
C GLU A 11 19.29 -1.56 6.40
N LEU A 12 18.72 -2.76 6.42
CA LEU A 12 17.59 -3.06 7.30
C LEU A 12 18.09 -3.17 8.74
N LYS A 13 17.68 -2.22 9.58
CA LYS A 13 18.07 -2.16 10.99
C LYS A 13 17.04 -2.81 11.90
N GLU A 14 15.78 -2.73 11.53
CA GLU A 14 14.68 -3.19 12.37
C GLU A 14 13.49 -3.51 11.48
N LYS A 15 12.75 -4.56 11.81
CA LYS A 15 11.47 -4.85 11.18
C LYS A 15 10.49 -5.46 12.16
N ASN A 16 9.22 -5.15 11.96
CA ASN A 16 8.09 -5.81 12.61
C ASN A 16 6.93 -5.88 11.60
N PRO A 17 5.83 -6.54 11.91
CA PRO A 17 4.72 -6.66 10.94
C PRO A 17 4.11 -5.36 10.45
N ALA A 18 4.39 -4.25 11.12
CA ALA A 18 3.81 -2.94 10.79
C ALA A 18 4.82 -1.93 10.25
N ALA A 19 6.13 -2.14 10.47
CA ALA A 19 7.13 -1.15 10.11
C ALA A 19 8.51 -1.76 9.85
N ALA A 20 9.31 -1.05 9.08
CA ALA A 20 10.72 -1.36 8.85
C ALA A 20 11.54 -0.08 8.99
N VAL A 21 12.77 -0.21 9.47
CA VAL A 21 13.70 0.91 9.58
C VAL A 21 14.91 0.62 8.70
N LEU A 22 15.15 1.51 7.74
CA LEU A 22 16.26 1.43 6.81
C LEU A 22 17.25 2.57 7.06
N ASP A 23 18.51 2.23 7.23
CA ASP A 23 19.59 3.20 7.37
C ASP A 23 20.23 3.46 6.01
N ILE A 24 20.19 4.73 5.60
CA ILE A 24 20.78 5.18 4.34
C ILE A 24 21.83 6.25 4.68
N ASN A 25 23.07 5.85 4.65
CA ASN A 25 24.22 6.74 4.92
C ASN A 25 24.08 7.52 6.23
N GLY A 26 23.61 6.86 7.29
CA GLY A 26 23.52 7.47 8.62
C GLY A 26 22.17 8.11 8.93
N ILE A 27 21.25 8.13 7.99
CA ILE A 27 19.87 8.56 8.24
C ILE A 27 18.97 7.32 8.21
N ALA A 28 18.29 7.07 9.33
CA ALA A 28 17.39 5.93 9.45
C ALA A 28 15.95 6.36 9.20
N TYR A 29 15.33 5.77 8.22
CA TYR A 29 13.94 6.04 7.82
C TYR A 29 13.03 4.94 8.32
N ARG A 30 11.94 5.32 8.97
CA ARG A 30 10.88 4.39 9.37
C ARG A 30 9.81 4.36 8.29
N LEU A 31 9.57 3.16 7.75
CA LEU A 31 8.53 2.96 6.75
C LEU A 31 7.42 2.11 7.36
N LEU A 32 6.19 2.53 7.15
CA LEU A 32 5.04 1.72 7.49
C LEU A 32 4.81 0.74 6.33
N ILE A 33 4.67 -0.53 6.65
CA ILE A 33 4.63 -1.60 5.65
C ILE A 33 3.43 -2.51 5.86
N PRO A 34 2.88 -3.12 4.79
CA PRO A 34 1.90 -4.17 4.96
C PRO A 34 2.58 -5.48 5.38
N TYR A 35 1.81 -6.38 5.96
CA TYR A 35 2.32 -7.68 6.40
C TYR A 35 2.95 -8.47 5.25
N SER A 36 2.40 -8.37 4.06
CA SER A 36 2.93 -9.01 2.87
C SER A 36 4.37 -8.58 2.56
N THR A 37 4.69 -7.32 2.78
CA THR A 37 6.06 -6.81 2.65
C THR A 37 6.95 -7.34 3.77
N TYR A 38 6.44 -7.32 5.01
CA TYR A 38 7.19 -7.85 6.16
C TYR A 38 7.62 -9.31 5.95
N GLU A 39 6.73 -10.15 5.46
CA GLU A 39 7.03 -11.57 5.21
C GLU A 39 8.16 -11.76 4.21
N LYS A 40 8.26 -10.89 3.22
CA LYS A 40 9.26 -10.99 2.15
C LYS A 40 10.58 -10.31 2.49
N LEU A 41 10.63 -9.50 3.55
CA LEU A 41 11.87 -8.86 3.97
C LEU A 41 12.81 -9.87 4.62
N PRO A 42 14.12 -9.81 4.30
CA PRO A 42 15.11 -10.65 4.98
C PRO A 42 15.28 -10.23 6.44
N ALA A 43 16.01 -11.01 7.20
CA ALA A 43 16.30 -10.68 8.60
C ALA A 43 17.24 -9.46 8.72
N LYS A 44 18.14 -9.30 7.76
CA LYS A 44 19.14 -8.23 7.74
C LYS A 44 19.67 -8.04 6.32
N GLY A 45 20.46 -7.00 6.13
CA GLY A 45 21.11 -6.71 4.86
C GLY A 45 20.51 -5.51 4.16
N VAL A 46 20.96 -5.25 2.94
CA VAL A 46 20.48 -4.13 2.13
C VAL A 46 19.18 -4.54 1.44
N VAL A 47 18.16 -3.71 1.60
CA VAL A 47 16.85 -3.93 0.97
C VAL A 47 16.42 -2.66 0.25
N SER A 48 15.55 -2.81 -0.74
CA SER A 48 14.90 -1.71 -1.43
C SER A 48 13.40 -1.82 -1.26
N LEU A 49 12.76 -0.71 -0.93
CA LEU A 49 11.31 -0.64 -0.82
C LEU A 49 10.79 0.49 -1.67
N PHE A 50 9.74 0.22 -2.43
CA PHE A 50 9.00 1.25 -3.15
C PHE A 50 8.18 2.06 -2.16
N THR A 51 8.15 3.37 -2.31
CA THR A 51 7.62 4.25 -1.27
C THR A 51 6.43 5.06 -1.72
N SER A 52 5.63 5.45 -0.73
CA SER A 52 4.58 6.43 -0.88
C SER A 52 4.65 7.37 0.34
N LEU A 53 4.95 8.64 0.09
CA LEU A 53 5.01 9.66 1.14
C LEU A 53 3.65 10.32 1.24
N ILE A 54 3.06 10.28 2.43
CA ILE A 54 1.74 10.84 2.67
C ILE A 54 1.82 11.86 3.79
N VAL A 55 1.19 13.02 3.54
CA VAL A 55 0.99 14.06 4.56
C VAL A 55 -0.40 13.86 5.14
N GLN A 56 -0.48 13.54 6.43
CA GLN A 56 -1.74 13.38 7.14
C GLN A 56 -2.03 14.60 8.00
N GLY A 57 -3.31 14.96 8.12
CA GLY A 57 -3.75 16.01 9.03
C GLY A 57 -4.16 17.32 8.38
N GLY A 58 -4.09 17.46 7.08
CA GLY A 58 -4.53 18.67 6.37
C GLY A 58 -3.79 19.94 6.76
N MET A 59 -4.27 21.09 6.28
CA MET A 59 -3.57 22.37 6.47
C MET A 59 -3.69 22.97 7.88
N GLN A 60 -4.54 22.42 8.74
CA GLN A 60 -4.77 22.95 10.08
C GLN A 60 -4.12 22.14 11.19
N ALA A 61 -3.62 20.96 10.89
CA ALA A 61 -2.94 20.15 11.87
C ALA A 61 -1.43 20.27 11.71
N THR A 62 -0.69 20.02 12.77
CA THR A 62 0.72 19.70 12.67
C THR A 62 0.81 18.47 11.76
N GLY A 63 0.94 18.68 10.46
CA GLY A 63 0.89 17.60 9.48
C GLY A 63 1.93 16.54 9.77
N GLU A 64 1.49 15.31 9.94
CA GLU A 64 2.39 14.17 10.09
C GLU A 64 2.81 13.69 8.72
N LEU A 65 4.11 13.62 8.50
CA LEU A 65 4.66 12.96 7.31
C LEU A 65 4.81 11.48 7.63
N LYS A 66 4.19 10.64 6.82
CA LYS A 66 4.33 9.19 6.94
C LYS A 66 4.85 8.61 5.65
N LEU A 67 5.89 7.79 5.77
CA LEU A 67 6.50 7.10 4.64
C LEU A 67 6.04 5.65 4.67
N TYR A 68 5.39 5.22 3.60
CA TYR A 68 4.93 3.85 3.42
C TYR A 68 5.89 3.11 2.50
N GLY A 69 6.15 1.84 2.77
CA GLY A 69 7.07 1.04 1.99
C GLY A 69 6.46 -0.28 1.53
N PHE A 70 6.81 -0.70 0.33
CA PHE A 70 6.25 -1.89 -0.32
C PHE A 70 7.37 -2.66 -1.02
N ILE A 71 7.32 -3.98 -0.93
CA ILE A 71 8.34 -4.83 -1.53
C ILE A 71 8.26 -4.82 -3.07
N SER A 72 7.09 -4.51 -3.64
CA SER A 72 6.90 -4.47 -5.08
C SER A 72 6.16 -3.20 -5.53
N ARG A 73 6.34 -2.84 -6.79
CA ARG A 73 5.59 -1.74 -7.40
C ARG A 73 4.10 -2.02 -7.43
N GLU A 74 3.72 -3.29 -7.62
CA GLU A 74 2.32 -3.68 -7.66
C GLU A 74 1.63 -3.42 -6.33
N GLU A 75 2.27 -3.81 -5.22
CA GLU A 75 1.72 -3.52 -3.90
C GLU A 75 1.55 -2.02 -3.67
N ARG A 76 2.55 -1.23 -4.04
CA ARG A 76 2.46 0.23 -3.92
C ARG A 76 1.32 0.79 -4.76
N GLN A 77 1.16 0.31 -5.98
CA GLN A 77 0.12 0.77 -6.89
C GLN A 77 -1.27 0.46 -6.34
N VAL A 78 -1.48 -0.75 -5.85
CA VAL A 78 -2.75 -1.12 -5.21
C VAL A 78 -3.01 -0.27 -3.99
N PHE A 79 -1.98 -0.02 -3.17
CA PHE A 79 -2.10 0.87 -2.02
C PHE A 79 -2.55 2.27 -2.43
N GLN A 80 -1.93 2.84 -3.44
CA GLN A 80 -2.26 4.18 -3.92
C GLN A 80 -3.69 4.25 -4.47
N LEU A 81 -4.10 3.21 -5.22
CA LEU A 81 -5.47 3.11 -5.72
C LEU A 81 -6.49 3.00 -4.59
N LEU A 82 -6.20 2.18 -3.59
CA LEU A 82 -7.06 2.06 -2.41
C LEU A 82 -7.19 3.40 -1.68
N CYS A 83 -6.09 4.12 -1.51
CA CYS A 83 -6.11 5.44 -0.88
C CYS A 83 -6.91 6.48 -1.67
N SER A 84 -7.09 6.27 -2.97
CA SER A 84 -7.91 7.16 -3.81
C SER A 84 -9.40 6.92 -3.65
N VAL A 85 -9.78 5.79 -3.06
CA VAL A 85 -11.19 5.47 -2.81
C VAL A 85 -11.72 6.31 -1.67
N THR A 86 -12.88 6.91 -1.84
CA THR A 86 -13.52 7.73 -0.81
C THR A 86 -13.68 6.93 0.49
N ARG A 87 -13.22 7.50 1.59
CA ARG A 87 -13.26 6.94 2.94
C ARG A 87 -12.32 5.75 3.17
N VAL A 88 -11.42 5.47 2.23
CA VAL A 88 -10.34 4.52 2.46
C VAL A 88 -9.06 5.31 2.72
N GLY A 89 -8.63 5.31 3.96
CA GLY A 89 -7.37 5.95 4.34
C GLY A 89 -6.19 4.98 4.25
N PRO A 90 -4.97 5.50 4.47
CA PRO A 90 -3.76 4.67 4.38
C PRO A 90 -3.75 3.47 5.33
N LEU A 91 -4.26 3.61 6.54
CA LEU A 91 -4.29 2.51 7.50
C LEU A 91 -5.18 1.36 7.03
N LEU A 92 -6.36 1.68 6.50
CA LEU A 92 -7.26 0.68 5.97
C LEU A 92 -6.68 0.04 4.71
N ALA A 93 -6.05 0.83 3.85
CA ALA A 93 -5.37 0.32 2.66
C ALA A 93 -4.27 -0.68 3.02
N LEU A 94 -3.44 -0.38 4.04
CA LEU A 94 -2.44 -1.32 4.54
C LEU A 94 -3.07 -2.61 5.08
N ARG A 95 -4.19 -2.47 5.77
CA ARG A 95 -4.91 -3.62 6.34
C ARG A 95 -5.43 -4.54 5.25
N ILE A 96 -5.95 -3.97 4.16
CA ILE A 96 -6.41 -4.74 3.00
C ILE A 96 -5.25 -5.50 2.37
N LEU A 97 -4.12 -4.83 2.15
CA LEU A 97 -2.91 -5.45 1.61
C LEU A 97 -2.30 -6.49 2.54
N SER A 98 -2.48 -6.33 3.85
CA SER A 98 -1.95 -7.28 4.84
C SER A 98 -2.76 -8.58 4.91
N GLY A 99 -4.03 -8.52 4.55
CA GLY A 99 -4.93 -9.67 4.64
C GLY A 99 -5.11 -10.46 3.35
N SER A 100 -4.59 -9.97 2.23
CA SER A 100 -4.86 -10.58 0.93
C SER A 100 -3.73 -10.30 -0.06
N ALA A 101 -3.45 -11.27 -0.92
CA ALA A 101 -2.49 -11.07 -2.01
C ALA A 101 -3.05 -10.08 -3.04
N VAL A 102 -2.16 -9.38 -3.74
CA VAL A 102 -2.55 -8.41 -4.77
C VAL A 102 -3.50 -9.03 -5.80
N ASN A 103 -3.19 -10.23 -6.26
CA ASN A 103 -4.04 -10.92 -7.25
C ASN A 103 -5.42 -11.23 -6.71
N GLU A 104 -5.54 -11.59 -5.44
CA GLU A 104 -6.84 -11.84 -4.79
C GLU A 104 -7.66 -10.56 -4.72
N ILE A 105 -7.02 -9.44 -4.39
CA ILE A 105 -7.68 -8.14 -4.35
C ILE A 105 -8.18 -7.76 -5.76
N LYS A 106 -7.31 -7.87 -6.76
CA LYS A 106 -7.67 -7.59 -8.16
C LYS A 106 -8.84 -8.44 -8.62
N ASN A 107 -8.76 -9.75 -8.38
CA ASN A 107 -9.82 -10.68 -8.79
C ASN A 107 -11.14 -10.38 -8.10
N SER A 108 -11.11 -10.02 -6.81
CA SER A 108 -12.33 -9.68 -6.08
C SER A 108 -13.00 -8.42 -6.61
N ILE A 109 -12.20 -7.46 -7.06
CA ILE A 109 -12.73 -6.22 -7.65
C ILE A 109 -13.30 -6.46 -9.04
N VAL A 110 -12.58 -7.18 -9.88
CA VAL A 110 -13.02 -7.49 -11.25
C VAL A 110 -14.28 -8.37 -11.23
N SER A 111 -14.35 -9.34 -10.32
CA SER A 111 -15.52 -10.23 -10.18
C SER A 111 -16.63 -9.65 -9.29
N GLU A 112 -16.45 -8.43 -8.79
CA GLU A 112 -17.42 -7.75 -7.92
C GLU A 112 -17.76 -8.55 -6.66
N ASN A 113 -16.74 -9.19 -6.06
CA ASN A 113 -16.91 -10.01 -4.87
C ASN A 113 -16.94 -9.19 -3.60
N THR A 114 -18.07 -8.60 -3.27
CA THR A 114 -18.24 -7.80 -2.05
C THR A 114 -18.06 -8.63 -0.79
N THR A 115 -18.41 -9.90 -0.83
CA THR A 115 -18.28 -10.81 0.32
C THR A 115 -16.82 -10.96 0.74
N PHE A 116 -15.93 -11.16 -0.23
CA PHE A 116 -14.51 -11.27 0.04
C PHE A 116 -13.97 -10.00 0.71
N LEU A 117 -14.26 -8.84 0.13
CA LEU A 117 -13.76 -7.56 0.64
C LEU A 117 -14.34 -7.22 2.01
N SER A 118 -15.63 -7.51 2.22
CA SER A 118 -16.29 -7.18 3.49
C SER A 118 -15.84 -8.03 4.67
N ARG A 119 -15.14 -9.14 4.43
CA ARG A 119 -14.54 -9.96 5.50
C ARG A 119 -13.29 -9.33 6.08
N ILE A 120 -12.68 -8.40 5.37
CA ILE A 120 -11.48 -7.71 5.86
C ILE A 120 -11.90 -6.78 7.00
N LYS A 121 -11.20 -6.86 8.12
CA LYS A 121 -11.51 -6.04 9.29
C LYS A 121 -11.43 -4.56 8.96
N GLY A 122 -12.50 -3.83 9.21
CA GLY A 122 -12.59 -2.40 8.88
C GLY A 122 -13.24 -2.11 7.54
N VAL A 123 -13.50 -3.14 6.72
CA VAL A 123 -14.21 -2.99 5.45
C VAL A 123 -15.63 -3.53 5.64
N GLY A 124 -16.59 -2.62 5.71
CA GLY A 124 -18.00 -2.98 5.71
C GLY A 124 -18.54 -3.17 4.30
N LEU A 125 -19.80 -3.57 4.19
CA LEU A 125 -20.43 -3.81 2.90
C LEU A 125 -20.41 -2.56 2.00
N LYS A 126 -20.72 -1.40 2.56
CA LYS A 126 -20.72 -0.13 1.80
C LYS A 126 -19.33 0.24 1.30
N THR A 127 -18.32 0.06 2.14
CA THR A 127 -16.93 0.31 1.77
C THR A 127 -16.48 -0.67 0.68
N ALA A 128 -16.83 -1.94 0.79
CA ALA A 128 -16.53 -2.96 -0.22
C ALA A 128 -17.15 -2.59 -1.58
N GLN A 129 -18.41 -2.19 -1.59
CA GLN A 129 -19.10 -1.75 -2.80
C GLN A 129 -18.41 -0.53 -3.42
N ARG A 130 -18.01 0.41 -2.60
CA ARG A 130 -17.32 1.63 -3.04
C ARG A 130 -15.95 1.32 -3.64
N ILE A 131 -15.18 0.45 -3.00
CA ILE A 131 -13.89 -0.01 -3.52
C ILE A 131 -14.07 -0.61 -4.92
N ILE A 132 -15.04 -1.49 -5.09
CA ILE A 132 -15.32 -2.13 -6.39
C ILE A 132 -15.66 -1.07 -7.44
N ILE A 133 -16.60 -0.19 -7.15
CA ILE A 133 -17.04 0.83 -8.11
C ILE A 133 -15.89 1.75 -8.52
N GLU A 134 -15.13 2.26 -7.56
CA GLU A 134 -14.09 3.25 -7.83
C GLU A 134 -12.81 2.62 -8.40
N MET A 135 -12.48 1.39 -8.05
CA MET A 135 -11.24 0.73 -8.51
C MET A 135 -11.39 -0.09 -9.78
N LYS A 136 -12.59 -0.51 -10.14
CA LYS A 136 -12.81 -1.34 -11.33
C LYS A 136 -12.28 -0.66 -12.59
N ASP A 137 -12.59 0.61 -12.76
CA ASP A 137 -12.13 1.39 -13.91
C ASP A 137 -10.61 1.63 -13.87
N ALA A 138 -10.06 1.85 -12.68
CA ALA A 138 -8.63 2.05 -12.50
C ALA A 138 -7.83 0.79 -12.89
N PHE A 139 -8.32 -0.40 -12.56
CA PHE A 139 -7.68 -1.66 -12.94
C PHE A 139 -7.72 -1.92 -14.44
N LYS A 140 -8.77 -1.53 -15.12
CA LYS A 140 -8.84 -1.61 -16.58
C LYS A 140 -7.75 -0.79 -17.24
N GLY A 141 -7.51 0.42 -16.72
CA GLY A 141 -6.43 1.28 -17.18
C GLY A 141 -5.05 0.68 -16.89
N TRP A 142 -4.90 0.00 -15.78
CA TRP A 142 -3.65 -0.64 -15.39
C TRP A 142 -3.31 -1.82 -16.29
N GLU A 143 -4.25 -2.69 -16.57
CA GLU A 143 -4.04 -3.82 -17.48
C GLU A 143 -3.59 -3.33 -18.87
N LEU A 144 -4.17 -2.25 -19.36
CA LEU A 144 -3.77 -1.64 -20.61
C LEU A 144 -2.32 -1.13 -20.57
N THR A 145 -1.91 -0.58 -19.45
CA THR A 145 -0.54 -0.06 -19.27
C THR A 145 0.49 -1.19 -19.20
N GLU A 146 0.16 -2.30 -18.56
CA GLU A 146 1.03 -3.47 -18.49
C GLU A 146 1.17 -4.17 -19.84
N SER A 147 0.12 -4.22 -20.62
CA SER A 147 0.16 -4.86 -21.95
C SER A 147 0.95 -4.07 -22.98
N ILE A 148 1.30 -2.83 -22.71
CA ILE A 148 2.16 -1.99 -23.58
C ILE A 148 3.66 -2.22 -23.30
N LYS A 149 3.98 -2.89 -22.20
CA LYS A 149 5.35 -3.29 -21.91
C LYS A 149 5.72 -4.57 -22.62
#